data_9a9dfb123865a65c8e779a51361fb7d4
#
_entry.id   9a9dfb123865a65c8e779a51361fb7d4
#
_cell.length_a   1.000
_cell.length_b   1.000
_cell.length_c   1.000
_cell.angle_alpha   90.00
_cell.angle_beta   90.00
_cell.angle_gamma   90.00
#
_symmetry.space_group_name_H-M   'P 1'
#
loop_
_entity.id
_entity.type
_entity.pdbx_description
1 polymer ?
#
loop_
_entity_poly.entity_id
_entity_poly.type
_entity_poly.pdbx_seq_one_letter_code
_entity_poly.pdbx_strand_id
1 'polypeptide(L)'
;TYKWQAYIGDERVGETFFYVMNIGQVSAKHNPYFKVKTIKLFESPYEGTLHGDRTYLQAFDHANTRYINVEVTLENLITQEKLFPLELQFNIYNDTRHLKANMTYFKPITNGQKEIMLDTGYGTKKAGFWYRDKYTLEMIYMDQLIAIIPFEVGDEMITYNGSYNYNTFNIPVQQIVASNKKITFKEARTKLYQRVGLESVKKQIDELATYLRFKQLRIKKGFAEPEN
;
A
#
# COMPACT_ATOMS: atom_id res chain seq x y z
N THR A 1 6.72 -7.85 29.91
CA THR A 1 5.75 -8.88 29.53
C THR A 1 4.37 -8.40 29.89
N TYR A 2 3.43 -8.50 28.98
CA TYR A 2 2.02 -8.20 29.16
C TYR A 2 1.24 -9.49 29.04
N LYS A 3 0.01 -9.47 29.59
CA LYS A 3 -0.85 -10.62 29.61
C LYS A 3 -2.23 -10.26 29.06
N TRP A 4 -2.70 -11.07 28.13
CA TRP A 4 -4.06 -11.05 27.64
C TRP A 4 -4.88 -12.11 28.36
N GLN A 5 -6.05 -11.75 28.86
CA GLN A 5 -6.95 -12.69 29.51
C GLN A 5 -8.36 -12.52 28.95
N ALA A 6 -9.01 -13.63 28.63
CA ALA A 6 -10.39 -13.67 28.17
C ALA A 6 -11.29 -14.23 29.29
N TYR A 7 -12.44 -13.61 29.49
CA TYR A 7 -13.42 -13.98 30.49
C TYR A 7 -14.80 -14.14 29.85
N ILE A 8 -15.60 -15.09 30.37
CA ILE A 8 -17.03 -15.21 30.13
C ILE A 8 -17.70 -15.07 31.50
N GLY A 9 -18.37 -13.92 31.71
CA GLY A 9 -18.77 -13.54 33.06
C GLY A 9 -17.53 -13.38 33.95
N ASP A 10 -17.53 -14.05 35.10
CA ASP A 10 -16.39 -14.05 36.05
C ASP A 10 -15.40 -15.19 35.81
N GLU A 11 -15.69 -16.08 34.87
CA GLU A 11 -14.83 -17.24 34.56
C GLU A 11 -13.76 -16.90 33.51
N ARG A 12 -12.49 -17.15 33.85
CA ARG A 12 -11.38 -16.98 32.91
C ARG A 12 -11.31 -18.17 31.96
N VAL A 13 -11.59 -17.93 30.69
CA VAL A 13 -11.62 -18.97 29.64
C VAL A 13 -10.34 -19.05 28.81
N GLY A 14 -9.45 -18.05 28.91
CA GLY A 14 -8.18 -18.07 28.17
C GLY A 14 -7.16 -17.08 28.71
N GLU A 15 -5.88 -17.38 28.44
CA GLU A 15 -4.77 -16.49 28.79
C GLU A 15 -3.65 -16.67 27.76
N THR A 16 -3.03 -15.57 27.35
CA THR A 16 -1.79 -15.57 26.55
C THR A 16 -0.90 -14.41 26.94
N PHE A 17 0.41 -14.59 26.74
CA PHE A 17 1.40 -13.55 27.03
C PHE A 17 1.88 -12.93 25.74
N PHE A 18 2.17 -11.64 25.79
CA PHE A 18 2.82 -10.92 24.70
C PHE A 18 3.87 -9.96 25.24
N TYR A 19 4.80 -9.60 24.37
CA TYR A 19 5.91 -8.72 24.69
C TYR A 19 5.80 -7.45 23.85
N VAL A 20 5.97 -6.31 24.51
CA VAL A 20 6.17 -5.05 23.82
C VAL A 20 7.67 -4.75 23.87
N MET A 21 8.29 -4.67 22.73
CA MET A 21 9.70 -4.31 22.60
C MET A 21 9.78 -2.95 21.92
N ASN A 22 10.64 -2.09 22.44
CA ASN A 22 11.03 -0.89 21.70
C ASN A 22 12.18 -1.29 20.77
N ILE A 23 11.84 -1.54 19.52
CA ILE A 23 12.80 -1.96 18.49
C ILE A 23 13.20 -0.82 17.57
N GLY A 24 12.89 0.44 17.94
CA GLY A 24 13.14 1.63 17.16
C GLY A 24 11.93 2.04 16.30
N GLN A 25 12.03 3.19 15.68
CA GLN A 25 10.98 3.73 14.82
C GLN A 25 11.35 3.55 13.35
N VAL A 26 10.40 3.05 12.57
CA VAL A 26 10.45 3.14 11.12
C VAL A 26 9.95 4.53 10.72
N SER A 27 10.66 5.17 9.84
CA SER A 27 10.27 6.43 9.23
C SER A 27 10.49 6.39 7.73
N ALA A 28 9.96 7.38 7.03
CA ALA A 28 10.16 7.52 5.59
C ALA A 28 11.65 7.60 5.16
N LYS A 29 12.58 7.84 6.06
CA LYS A 29 14.02 7.93 5.77
C LYS A 29 14.87 6.84 6.45
N HIS A 30 14.27 6.06 7.34
CA HIS A 30 15.00 5.11 8.16
C HIS A 30 14.19 3.85 8.42
N ASN A 31 14.69 2.72 7.98
CA ASN A 31 14.17 1.40 8.32
C ASN A 31 15.34 0.54 8.85
N PRO A 32 15.41 0.30 10.18
CA PRO A 32 16.50 -0.46 10.76
C PRO A 32 16.35 -1.97 10.61
N TYR A 33 15.24 -2.48 10.07
CA TYR A 33 14.92 -3.90 10.03
C TYR A 33 15.27 -4.57 8.71
N PHE A 34 15.08 -3.88 7.61
CA PHE A 34 15.35 -4.41 6.29
C PHE A 34 15.57 -3.29 5.25
N LYS A 35 16.25 -3.68 4.17
CA LYS A 35 16.24 -2.92 2.91
C LYS A 35 15.47 -3.72 1.86
N VAL A 36 14.67 -3.06 1.08
CA VAL A 36 14.05 -3.67 -0.08
C VAL A 36 15.10 -3.84 -1.17
N LYS A 37 15.28 -5.04 -1.70
CA LYS A 37 16.19 -5.32 -2.83
C LYS A 37 15.46 -5.32 -4.16
N THR A 38 14.38 -6.07 -4.22
CA THR A 38 13.56 -6.16 -5.45
C THR A 38 12.09 -6.21 -5.11
N ILE A 39 11.28 -5.63 -5.98
CA ILE A 39 9.84 -5.84 -6.02
C ILE A 39 9.47 -6.18 -7.45
N LYS A 40 8.70 -7.24 -7.65
CA LYS A 40 8.27 -7.71 -8.95
C LYS A 40 6.81 -8.13 -8.89
N LEU A 41 6.09 -7.97 -9.98
CA LEU A 41 4.71 -8.42 -10.09
C LEU A 41 4.61 -9.58 -11.08
N PHE A 42 3.73 -10.53 -10.82
CA PHE A 42 3.48 -11.67 -11.71
C PHE A 42 2.02 -12.13 -11.61
N GLU A 43 1.54 -12.76 -12.68
CA GLU A 43 0.24 -13.46 -12.69
C GLU A 43 0.42 -14.91 -12.24
N SER A 44 -0.56 -15.45 -11.52
CA SER A 44 -0.61 -16.88 -11.23
C SER A 44 -2.04 -17.42 -11.20
N PRO A 45 -2.20 -18.75 -11.38
CA PRO A 45 -3.42 -19.45 -11.00
C PRO A 45 -3.61 -19.48 -9.48
N TYR A 46 -4.75 -19.96 -9.04
CA TYR A 46 -5.06 -20.11 -7.61
C TYR A 46 -4.04 -20.98 -6.85
N GLU A 47 -3.55 -22.01 -7.51
CA GLU A 47 -2.57 -22.95 -6.98
C GLU A 47 -1.18 -22.34 -6.79
N GLY A 48 -0.97 -21.13 -7.32
CA GLY A 48 0.30 -20.43 -7.32
C GLY A 48 1.22 -20.84 -8.47
N THR A 49 2.39 -20.20 -8.52
CA THR A 49 3.44 -20.51 -9.51
C THR A 49 4.78 -20.61 -8.78
N LEU A 50 5.55 -21.66 -9.05
CA LEU A 50 6.87 -21.82 -8.46
C LEU A 50 7.79 -20.66 -8.87
N HIS A 51 8.70 -20.27 -7.99
CA HIS A 51 9.56 -19.10 -8.21
C HIS A 51 10.31 -19.16 -9.57
N GLY A 52 10.83 -20.33 -9.96
CA GLY A 52 11.54 -20.50 -11.22
C GLY A 52 10.68 -20.40 -12.48
N ASP A 53 9.37 -20.54 -12.36
CA ASP A 53 8.42 -20.53 -13.47
C ASP A 53 7.66 -19.20 -13.60
N ARG A 54 7.99 -18.20 -12.77
CA ARG A 54 7.32 -16.91 -12.75
C ARG A 54 7.69 -16.05 -13.93
N THR A 55 6.69 -15.56 -14.64
CA THR A 55 6.88 -14.49 -15.63
C THR A 55 6.51 -13.17 -14.97
N TYR A 56 7.49 -12.27 -14.85
CA TYR A 56 7.27 -10.96 -14.24
C TYR A 56 6.69 -9.99 -15.27
N LEU A 57 5.74 -9.17 -14.82
CA LEU A 57 4.90 -8.34 -15.65
C LEU A 57 4.86 -6.89 -15.14
N GLN A 58 4.75 -5.93 -16.05
CA GLN A 58 4.43 -4.52 -15.75
C GLN A 58 3.00 -4.15 -16.15
N ALA A 59 2.39 -4.92 -17.07
CA ALA A 59 0.98 -4.81 -17.41
C ALA A 59 0.35 -6.20 -17.52
N PHE A 60 -0.92 -6.26 -17.20
CA PHE A 60 -1.71 -7.49 -17.10
C PHE A 60 -2.89 -7.44 -18.07
N ASP A 61 -3.20 -8.58 -18.71
CA ASP A 61 -4.38 -8.71 -19.56
C ASP A 61 -5.63 -8.94 -18.70
N HIS A 62 -6.60 -8.04 -18.80
CA HIS A 62 -7.85 -8.11 -18.04
C HIS A 62 -8.65 -9.40 -18.26
N ALA A 63 -8.59 -9.96 -19.49
CA ALA A 63 -9.37 -11.14 -19.86
C ALA A 63 -8.79 -12.43 -19.27
N ASN A 64 -7.46 -12.48 -19.07
CA ASN A 64 -6.76 -13.72 -18.68
C ASN A 64 -6.22 -13.66 -17.25
N THR A 65 -6.03 -12.48 -16.67
CA THR A 65 -5.46 -12.34 -15.32
C THR A 65 -6.43 -12.83 -14.24
N ARG A 66 -5.93 -13.72 -13.39
CA ARG A 66 -6.62 -14.31 -12.23
C ARG A 66 -6.13 -13.66 -10.94
N TYR A 67 -4.88 -13.95 -10.56
CA TYR A 67 -4.23 -13.38 -9.38
C TYR A 67 -3.07 -12.48 -9.81
N ILE A 68 -3.05 -11.27 -9.31
CA ILE A 68 -1.87 -10.40 -9.37
C ILE A 68 -1.12 -10.56 -8.07
N ASN A 69 0.11 -11.02 -8.16
CA ASN A 69 0.99 -11.28 -7.04
C ASN A 69 2.14 -10.29 -7.03
N VAL A 70 2.60 -9.96 -5.83
CA VAL A 70 3.83 -9.22 -5.59
C VAL A 70 4.86 -10.15 -4.95
N GLU A 71 6.05 -10.20 -5.54
CA GLU A 71 7.23 -10.82 -4.97
C GLU A 71 8.16 -9.73 -4.46
N VAL A 72 8.57 -9.84 -3.22
CA VAL A 72 9.49 -8.90 -2.58
C VAL A 72 10.70 -9.64 -2.05
N THR A 73 11.89 -9.15 -2.38
CA THR A 73 13.14 -9.60 -1.76
C THR A 73 13.66 -8.48 -0.86
N LEU A 74 13.90 -8.80 0.40
CA LEU A 74 14.41 -7.90 1.42
C LEU A 74 15.81 -8.34 1.85
N GLU A 75 16.73 -7.40 2.06
CA GLU A 75 17.94 -7.61 2.83
C GLU A 75 17.59 -7.48 4.32
N ASN A 76 17.87 -8.52 5.09
CA ASN A 76 17.60 -8.52 6.53
C ASN A 76 18.70 -7.74 7.27
N LEU A 77 18.30 -6.72 8.03
CA LEU A 77 19.20 -5.92 8.87
C LEU A 77 19.06 -6.27 10.37
N ILE A 78 18.22 -7.25 10.70
CA ILE A 78 17.96 -7.66 12.09
C ILE A 78 19.17 -8.44 12.60
N THR A 79 19.82 -7.91 13.61
CA THR A 79 21.00 -8.52 14.25
C THR A 79 20.67 -9.25 15.54
N GLN A 80 19.45 -9.12 16.07
CA GLN A 80 19.04 -9.75 17.30
C GLN A 80 18.85 -11.25 17.12
N GLU A 81 19.32 -12.05 18.08
CA GLU A 81 19.18 -13.50 18.04
C GLU A 81 17.74 -14.03 18.21
N LYS A 82 16.82 -13.15 18.63
CA LYS A 82 15.43 -13.50 18.86
C LYS A 82 14.63 -13.49 17.55
N LEU A 83 13.61 -14.34 17.53
CA LEU A 83 12.61 -14.36 16.48
C LEU A 83 11.95 -12.98 16.34
N PHE A 84 11.98 -12.41 15.16
CA PHE A 84 11.38 -11.11 14.86
C PHE A 84 10.14 -11.30 13.95
N PRO A 85 8.96 -10.82 14.35
CA PRO A 85 7.77 -10.90 13.54
C PRO A 85 7.80 -9.79 12.46
N LEU A 86 7.96 -10.17 11.21
CA LEU A 86 7.79 -9.26 10.07
C LEU A 86 6.34 -9.32 9.59
N GLU A 87 5.64 -8.21 9.69
CA GLU A 87 4.31 -8.04 9.11
C GLU A 87 4.35 -6.91 8.09
N LEU A 88 3.98 -7.22 6.85
CA LEU A 88 3.89 -6.27 5.76
C LEU A 88 2.44 -6.20 5.27
N GLN A 89 1.96 -4.99 5.07
CA GLN A 89 0.65 -4.76 4.45
C GLN A 89 0.84 -4.31 3.00
N PHE A 90 -0.05 -4.79 2.14
CA PHE A 90 -0.10 -4.41 0.73
C PHE A 90 -1.50 -3.95 0.39
N ASN A 91 -1.62 -2.71 -0.07
CA ASN A 91 -2.88 -2.14 -0.53
C ASN A 91 -2.82 -1.93 -2.04
N ILE A 92 -3.84 -2.37 -2.75
CA ILE A 92 -3.99 -2.10 -4.18
C ILE A 92 -5.13 -1.11 -4.36
N TYR A 93 -4.82 0.02 -4.99
CA TYR A 93 -5.77 1.05 -5.35
C TYR A 93 -5.87 1.17 -6.86
N ASN A 94 -7.06 1.50 -7.35
CA ASN A 94 -7.25 1.87 -8.74
C ASN A 94 -6.92 3.36 -8.99
N ASP A 95 -7.02 3.84 -10.23
CA ASP A 95 -6.70 5.23 -10.62
C ASP A 95 -7.55 6.27 -9.86
N THR A 96 -8.76 5.93 -9.47
CA THR A 96 -9.62 6.80 -8.65
C THR A 96 -9.40 6.65 -7.14
N ARG A 97 -8.34 5.97 -6.72
CA ARG A 97 -7.97 5.70 -5.33
C ARG A 97 -8.99 4.88 -4.54
N HIS A 98 -9.83 4.08 -5.22
CA HIS A 98 -10.63 3.08 -4.54
C HIS A 98 -9.75 1.87 -4.18
N LEU A 99 -9.85 1.42 -2.94
CA LEU A 99 -9.18 0.23 -2.46
C LEU A 99 -9.77 -1.00 -3.17
N LYS A 100 -8.92 -1.69 -3.95
CA LYS A 100 -9.26 -2.93 -4.64
C LYS A 100 -8.94 -4.16 -3.80
N ALA A 101 -7.81 -4.12 -3.09
CA ALA A 101 -7.34 -5.21 -2.24
C ALA A 101 -6.55 -4.69 -1.05
N ASN A 102 -6.67 -5.40 0.06
CA ASN A 102 -5.77 -5.30 1.20
C ASN A 102 -5.26 -6.71 1.51
N MET A 103 -3.95 -6.85 1.62
CA MET A 103 -3.28 -8.12 1.91
C MET A 103 -2.29 -7.89 3.04
N THR A 104 -2.19 -8.87 3.93
CA THR A 104 -1.19 -8.87 4.99
C THR A 104 -0.32 -10.11 4.84
N TYR A 105 0.99 -9.91 4.85
CA TYR A 105 1.97 -10.98 4.90
C TYR A 105 2.68 -10.97 6.24
N PHE A 106 2.65 -12.11 6.92
CA PHE A 106 3.32 -12.29 8.21
C PHE A 106 4.35 -13.41 8.13
N LYS A 107 5.56 -13.15 8.61
CA LYS A 107 6.62 -14.14 8.69
C LYS A 107 7.52 -13.90 9.89
N PRO A 108 7.77 -14.90 10.74
CA PRO A 108 8.82 -14.84 11.74
C PRO A 108 10.20 -14.93 11.06
N ILE A 109 11.12 -14.05 11.42
CA ILE A 109 12.44 -13.94 10.84
C ILE A 109 13.50 -14.16 11.93
N THR A 110 14.60 -14.80 11.56
CA THR A 110 15.78 -14.97 12.42
C THR A 110 16.97 -14.17 11.83
N ASN A 111 17.94 -13.82 12.68
CA ASN A 111 19.14 -13.10 12.28
C ASN A 111 20.02 -13.88 11.27
N GLY A 112 19.90 -15.21 11.23
CA GLY A 112 20.63 -16.05 10.25
C GLY A 112 20.13 -15.93 8.81
N GLN A 113 18.96 -15.39 8.58
CA GLN A 113 18.41 -15.17 7.24
C GLN A 113 18.94 -13.85 6.66
N LYS A 114 19.91 -13.90 5.77
CA LYS A 114 20.44 -12.69 5.10
C LYS A 114 19.43 -12.06 4.15
N GLU A 115 18.68 -12.89 3.46
CA GLU A 115 17.62 -12.46 2.53
C GLU A 115 16.29 -13.07 2.92
N ILE A 116 15.25 -12.25 2.79
CA ILE A 116 13.88 -12.65 3.03
C ILE A 116 13.16 -12.49 1.72
N MET A 117 12.72 -13.60 1.15
CA MET A 117 11.83 -13.61 0.00
C MET A 117 10.42 -13.89 0.48
N LEU A 118 9.49 -13.10 0.00
CA LEU A 118 8.06 -13.26 0.27
C LEU A 118 7.26 -12.97 -0.99
N ASP A 119 6.10 -13.57 -1.07
CA ASP A 119 5.10 -13.25 -2.09
C ASP A 119 3.69 -13.32 -1.51
N THR A 120 2.83 -12.49 -2.02
CA THR A 120 1.40 -12.47 -1.73
C THR A 120 0.65 -11.93 -2.93
N GLY A 121 -0.64 -12.24 -3.04
CA GLY A 121 -1.43 -11.82 -4.18
C GLY A 121 -2.92 -11.75 -3.91
N TYR A 122 -3.62 -11.11 -4.81
CA TYR A 122 -5.06 -10.95 -4.77
C TYR A 122 -5.69 -11.21 -6.13
N GLY A 123 -6.87 -11.81 -6.12
CA GLY A 123 -7.61 -12.11 -7.33
C GLY A 123 -8.70 -13.13 -7.12
N THR A 124 -9.10 -13.80 -8.19
CA THR A 124 -10.10 -14.87 -8.17
C THR A 124 -9.68 -16.03 -9.06
N LYS A 125 -10.26 -17.21 -8.79
CA LYS A 125 -10.00 -18.43 -9.61
C LYS A 125 -10.38 -18.25 -11.08
N LYS A 126 -11.38 -17.41 -11.36
CA LYS A 126 -11.81 -17.10 -12.73
C LYS A 126 -11.18 -15.79 -13.17
N ALA A 127 -10.68 -15.74 -14.40
CA ALA A 127 -10.22 -14.52 -15.03
C ALA A 127 -11.37 -13.50 -15.20
N GLY A 128 -11.02 -12.22 -15.46
CA GLY A 128 -11.99 -11.14 -15.66
C GLY A 128 -12.37 -10.38 -14.38
N PHE A 129 -11.75 -10.70 -13.25
CA PHE A 129 -11.95 -9.97 -11.99
C PHE A 129 -11.31 -8.58 -12.00
N TRP A 130 -10.20 -8.44 -12.71
CA TRP A 130 -9.46 -7.20 -12.85
C TRP A 130 -10.02 -6.38 -14.02
N TYR A 131 -10.51 -5.18 -13.73
CA TYR A 131 -10.98 -4.27 -14.77
C TYR A 131 -9.83 -3.51 -15.40
N ARG A 132 -9.99 -3.09 -16.66
CA ARG A 132 -9.04 -2.19 -17.32
C ARG A 132 -8.94 -0.90 -16.52
N ASP A 133 -7.77 -0.66 -15.95
CA ASP A 133 -7.50 0.53 -15.16
C ASP A 133 -5.99 0.62 -14.87
N LYS A 134 -5.57 1.77 -14.37
CA LYS A 134 -4.25 1.92 -13.74
C LYS A 134 -4.38 1.65 -12.25
N TYR A 135 -3.46 0.88 -11.75
CA TYR A 135 -3.43 0.46 -10.36
C TYR A 135 -2.13 0.90 -9.69
N THR A 136 -2.20 1.01 -8.39
CA THR A 136 -1.04 1.27 -7.54
C THR A 136 -1.05 0.27 -6.40
N LEU A 137 0.04 -0.49 -6.27
CA LEU A 137 0.28 -1.32 -5.10
C LEU A 137 1.17 -0.54 -4.13
N GLU A 138 0.72 -0.40 -2.90
CA GLU A 138 1.44 0.24 -1.81
C GLU A 138 1.90 -0.83 -0.81
N MET A 139 3.20 -0.85 -0.50
CA MET A 139 3.77 -1.68 0.56
C MET A 139 3.96 -0.84 1.81
N ILE A 140 3.40 -1.30 2.92
CA ILE A 140 3.36 -0.58 4.20
C ILE A 140 3.98 -1.45 5.28
N TYR A 141 4.79 -0.85 6.14
CA TYR A 141 5.40 -1.47 7.31
C TYR A 141 5.34 -0.51 8.50
N MET A 142 4.76 -0.96 9.62
CA MET A 142 4.58 -0.14 10.84
C MET A 142 3.96 1.24 10.51
N ASP A 143 2.85 1.25 9.78
CA ASP A 143 2.13 2.44 9.33
C ASP A 143 2.95 3.40 8.43
N GLN A 144 4.14 2.98 7.98
CA GLN A 144 4.95 3.74 7.05
C GLN A 144 4.87 3.16 5.64
N LEU A 145 4.65 4.03 4.67
CA LEU A 145 4.69 3.68 3.27
C LEU A 145 6.13 3.40 2.85
N ILE A 146 6.41 2.15 2.47
CA ILE A 146 7.76 1.67 2.12
C ILE A 146 7.99 1.73 0.62
N ALA A 147 7.01 1.33 -0.18
CA ALA A 147 7.14 1.32 -1.63
C ALA A 147 5.80 1.56 -2.31
N ILE A 148 5.87 2.11 -3.53
CA ILE A 148 4.72 2.31 -4.42
C ILE A 148 5.07 1.72 -5.77
N ILE A 149 4.25 0.81 -6.25
CA ILE A 149 4.44 0.09 -7.50
C ILE A 149 3.24 0.35 -8.41
N PRO A 150 3.37 1.22 -9.42
CA PRO A 150 2.33 1.40 -10.43
C PRO A 150 2.32 0.20 -11.39
N PHE A 151 1.14 -0.25 -11.78
CA PHE A 151 0.93 -1.24 -12.82
C PHE A 151 -0.37 -0.96 -13.58
N GLU A 152 -0.55 -1.60 -14.72
CA GLU A 152 -1.73 -1.44 -15.55
C GLU A 152 -2.40 -2.79 -15.79
N VAL A 153 -3.72 -2.80 -15.81
CA VAL A 153 -4.52 -3.88 -16.35
C VAL A 153 -5.17 -3.38 -17.63
N GLY A 154 -4.77 -3.95 -18.76
CA GLY A 154 -5.18 -3.55 -20.09
C GLY A 154 -5.60 -4.74 -20.93
N ASP A 155 -5.25 -4.74 -22.21
CA ASP A 155 -5.58 -5.79 -23.17
C ASP A 155 -4.43 -6.75 -23.45
N GLU A 156 -3.24 -6.47 -22.93
CA GLU A 156 -2.02 -7.24 -23.19
C GLU A 156 -1.21 -7.46 -21.90
N MET A 157 -0.54 -8.61 -21.82
CA MET A 157 0.48 -8.87 -20.81
C MET A 157 1.82 -8.33 -21.32
N ILE A 158 2.43 -7.40 -20.56
CA ILE A 158 3.75 -6.85 -20.89
C ILE A 158 4.75 -7.34 -19.86
N THR A 159 5.74 -8.08 -20.34
CA THR A 159 6.81 -8.62 -19.49
C THR A 159 7.74 -7.52 -18.98
N TYR A 160 8.26 -7.71 -17.79
CA TYR A 160 9.17 -6.78 -17.14
C TYR A 160 10.36 -7.53 -16.55
N ASN A 161 11.50 -7.47 -17.21
CA ASN A 161 12.71 -8.19 -16.80
C ASN A 161 13.55 -7.44 -15.73
N GLY A 162 13.11 -6.24 -15.33
CA GLY A 162 13.74 -5.44 -14.30
C GLY A 162 13.13 -5.63 -12.91
N SER A 163 13.73 -4.96 -11.92
CA SER A 163 13.07 -4.67 -10.64
C SER A 163 12.42 -3.30 -10.75
N TYR A 164 11.22 -3.15 -10.18
CA TYR A 164 10.64 -1.83 -10.07
C TYR A 164 11.58 -0.92 -9.28
N ASN A 165 11.95 0.21 -9.88
CA ASN A 165 12.72 1.24 -9.19
C ASN A 165 11.80 1.93 -8.19
N TYR A 166 11.80 1.42 -6.96
CA TYR A 166 11.18 2.08 -5.84
C TYR A 166 12.28 2.81 -5.06
N ASN A 167 12.43 4.07 -5.33
CA ASN A 167 13.13 4.95 -4.42
C ASN A 167 12.12 5.28 -3.31
N THR A 168 12.17 4.48 -2.26
CA THR A 168 11.21 4.48 -1.15
C THR A 168 11.05 5.85 -0.49
N PHE A 169 11.94 6.80 -0.75
CA PHE A 169 11.96 8.09 -0.05
C PHE A 169 12.15 9.31 -0.95
N ASN A 170 12.31 9.10 -2.25
CA ASN A 170 12.49 10.19 -3.23
C ASN A 170 11.44 10.19 -4.36
N ILE A 171 10.36 9.43 -4.22
CA ILE A 171 9.21 9.71 -5.08
C ILE A 171 8.54 10.94 -4.45
N PRO A 172 8.71 12.14 -5.01
CA PRO A 172 7.91 13.26 -4.56
C PRO A 172 6.46 12.80 -4.73
N VAL A 173 5.62 13.01 -3.71
CA VAL A 173 4.16 12.81 -3.81
C VAL A 173 3.62 13.41 -5.11
N GLN A 174 4.30 14.40 -5.65
CA GLN A 174 4.09 15.04 -6.95
C GLN A 174 4.31 14.12 -8.17
N GLN A 175 5.12 13.06 -8.11
CA GLN A 175 5.29 12.12 -9.24
C GLN A 175 4.24 11.01 -9.26
N ILE A 176 3.71 10.64 -8.11
CA ILE A 176 2.54 9.74 -8.02
C ILE A 176 1.31 10.44 -8.61
N VAL A 177 1.24 11.76 -8.43
CA VAL A 177 0.19 12.63 -9.00
C VAL A 177 0.50 13.01 -10.46
N ALA A 178 1.74 12.91 -10.93
CA ALA A 178 2.15 13.37 -12.28
C ALA A 178 1.89 12.36 -13.40
N SER A 179 1.63 11.07 -13.10
CA SER A 179 1.04 10.15 -14.07
C SER A 179 -0.46 10.40 -14.28
N ASN A 180 -1.11 11.08 -13.32
CA ASN A 180 -2.47 11.55 -13.47
C ASN A 180 -2.42 12.96 -14.09
N LYS A 181 -3.03 13.17 -15.26
CA LYS A 181 -3.39 14.51 -15.75
C LYS A 181 -3.75 15.34 -14.52
N LYS A 182 -3.04 16.45 -14.28
CA LYS A 182 -3.39 17.37 -13.19
C LYS A 182 -4.87 17.73 -13.33
N ILE A 183 -5.71 16.98 -12.63
CA ILE A 183 -7.13 17.30 -12.56
C ILE A 183 -7.19 18.57 -11.73
N THR A 184 -7.64 19.65 -12.33
CA THR A 184 -7.85 20.90 -11.60
C THR A 184 -8.92 20.67 -10.52
N PHE A 185 -8.87 21.44 -9.43
CA PHE A 185 -9.92 21.39 -8.40
C PHE A 185 -11.33 21.53 -9.02
N LYS A 186 -11.46 22.37 -10.06
CA LYS A 186 -12.71 22.55 -10.79
C LYS A 186 -13.19 21.26 -11.47
N GLU A 187 -12.30 20.52 -12.13
CA GLU A 187 -12.62 19.25 -12.78
C GLU A 187 -12.95 18.15 -11.76
N ALA A 188 -12.17 18.06 -10.67
CA ALA A 188 -12.44 17.12 -9.59
C ALA A 188 -13.80 17.37 -8.93
N ARG A 189 -14.12 18.65 -8.67
CA ARG A 189 -15.42 19.06 -8.14
C ARG A 189 -16.56 18.72 -9.12
N THR A 190 -16.38 18.98 -10.41
CA THR A 190 -17.38 18.63 -11.44
C THR A 190 -17.66 17.12 -11.45
N LYS A 191 -16.62 16.28 -11.42
CA LYS A 191 -16.76 14.82 -11.34
C LYS A 191 -17.48 14.37 -10.06
N LEU A 192 -17.21 14.99 -8.92
CA LEU A 192 -17.90 14.71 -7.67
C LEU A 192 -19.40 15.03 -7.77
N TYR A 193 -19.73 16.18 -8.35
CA TYR A 193 -21.13 16.63 -8.50
C TYR A 193 -21.93 15.81 -9.53
N GLN A 194 -21.27 15.18 -10.47
CA GLN A 194 -21.90 14.24 -11.42
C GLN A 194 -22.31 12.90 -10.74
N ARG A 195 -21.77 12.59 -9.56
CA ARG A 195 -22.17 11.39 -8.84
C ARG A 195 -23.50 11.61 -8.11
N VAL A 196 -24.40 10.64 -8.27
CA VAL A 196 -25.71 10.66 -7.59
C VAL A 196 -25.51 10.39 -6.09
N GLY A 197 -26.18 11.18 -5.23
CA GLY A 197 -26.05 11.10 -3.78
C GLY A 197 -24.82 11.86 -3.25
N LEU A 198 -24.37 11.52 -2.03
CA LEU A 198 -23.23 12.12 -1.34
C LEU A 198 -23.40 13.62 -1.03
N GLU A 199 -24.63 14.09 -0.85
CA GLU A 199 -24.93 15.54 -0.67
C GLU A 199 -24.20 16.14 0.55
N SER A 200 -24.10 15.40 1.65
CA SER A 200 -23.33 15.81 2.83
C SER A 200 -21.82 15.96 2.54
N VAL A 201 -21.26 15.04 1.74
CA VAL A 201 -19.83 15.10 1.36
C VAL A 201 -19.57 16.26 0.39
N LYS A 202 -20.47 16.49 -0.57
CA LYS A 202 -20.38 17.64 -1.49
C LYS A 202 -20.37 18.95 -0.71
N LYS A 203 -21.26 19.09 0.26
CA LYS A 203 -21.35 20.29 1.13
C LYS A 203 -20.07 20.48 1.94
N GLN A 204 -19.56 19.43 2.58
CA GLN A 204 -18.31 19.50 3.36
C GLN A 204 -17.10 19.90 2.50
N ILE A 205 -17.00 19.41 1.28
CA ILE A 205 -15.93 19.78 0.34
C ILE A 205 -16.05 21.27 -0.07
N ASP A 206 -17.24 21.77 -0.29
CA ASP A 206 -17.45 23.18 -0.61
C ASP A 206 -17.13 24.10 0.56
N GLU A 207 -17.51 23.71 1.76
CA GLU A 207 -17.16 24.43 2.99
C GLU A 207 -15.64 24.47 3.20
N LEU A 208 -14.95 23.32 3.05
CA LEU A 208 -13.50 23.24 3.14
C LEU A 208 -12.80 24.09 2.07
N ALA A 209 -13.27 24.03 0.82
CA ALA A 209 -12.70 24.83 -0.27
C ALA A 209 -12.86 26.34 0.00
N THR A 210 -13.99 26.75 0.56
CA THR A 210 -14.26 28.15 0.93
C THR A 210 -13.33 28.57 2.07
N TYR A 211 -13.16 27.74 3.08
CA TYR A 211 -12.25 27.96 4.20
C TYR A 211 -10.80 28.13 3.73
N LEU A 212 -10.31 27.22 2.87
CA LEU A 212 -8.95 27.28 2.33
C LEU A 212 -8.71 28.56 1.49
N ARG A 213 -9.70 28.98 0.68
CA ARG A 213 -9.62 30.26 -0.05
C ARG A 213 -9.56 31.45 0.89
N PHE A 214 -10.37 31.45 1.92
CA PHE A 214 -10.35 32.50 2.95
C PHE A 214 -8.98 32.56 3.65
N LYS A 215 -8.43 31.40 4.04
CA LYS A 215 -7.09 31.29 4.65
C LYS A 215 -6.01 31.85 3.72
N GLN A 216 -6.02 31.48 2.45
CA GLN A 216 -5.08 32.02 1.45
C GLN A 216 -5.20 33.53 1.24
N LEU A 217 -6.42 34.07 1.23
CA LEU A 217 -6.65 35.50 1.12
C LEU A 217 -6.13 36.29 2.35
N ARG A 218 -6.29 35.71 3.56
CA ARG A 218 -5.73 36.30 4.79
C ARG A 218 -4.21 36.37 4.72
N ILE A 219 -3.55 35.25 4.38
CA ILE A 219 -2.09 35.21 4.24
C ILE A 219 -1.61 36.22 3.20
N LYS A 220 -2.28 36.29 2.05
CA LYS A 220 -1.94 37.28 0.99
C LYS A 220 -2.10 38.72 1.42
N LYS A 221 -2.97 39.00 2.40
CA LYS A 221 -3.18 40.34 2.98
C LYS A 221 -2.30 40.60 4.22
N GLY A 222 -1.37 39.70 4.56
CA GLY A 222 -0.43 39.86 5.68
C GLY A 222 -0.99 39.57 7.07
N PHE A 223 -2.16 38.90 7.16
CA PHE A 223 -2.68 38.43 8.45
C PHE A 223 -2.02 37.11 8.87
N ALA A 224 -1.69 36.98 10.15
CA ALA A 224 -1.15 35.74 10.72
C ALA A 224 -2.13 34.59 10.56
N GLU A 225 -1.59 33.33 10.46
CA GLU A 225 -2.42 32.14 10.52
C GLU A 225 -3.14 32.08 11.88
N PRO A 226 -4.45 31.73 11.90
CA PRO A 226 -5.10 31.44 13.16
C PRO A 226 -4.45 30.18 13.75
N GLU A 227 -4.05 30.25 15.02
CA GLU A 227 -3.66 29.08 15.79
C GLU A 227 -4.85 28.10 15.86
N ASN A 228 -4.59 26.80 15.61
CA ASN A 228 -5.59 25.73 15.71
C ASN A 228 -5.86 25.38 17.17
#